data_1f1d8486536898f8552c008611882983
#
_entry.id   1f1d8486536898f8552c008611882983
#
_cell.length_a   1.000
_cell.length_b   1.000
_cell.length_c   1.000
_cell.angle_alpha   90.00
_cell.angle_beta   90.00
_cell.angle_gamma   90.00
#
_symmetry.space_group_name_H-M   'P 1'
#
loop_
_entity.id
_entity.type
_entity.pdbx_description
1 polymer ?
#
loop_
_entity_poly.entity_id
_entity_poly.type
_entity_poly.pdbx_seq_one_letter_code
_entity_poly.pdbx_strand_id
1 'polypeptide(L)'
;MRILKVIHGYPMRYNAGSEVYSQTLCHGLAERHEVHVFTREEDSFAPDFNLRKEQDADDRRITLHLVNNPRLKDRYRAEGIDQRFAQVMDEVRPDIVHVGHLNHLSTSLLKVAASRNVPIVFTLHDYWLMCPRGQFPADGKTLWAVCDGQEDRKCAERCYSRYFSGAPEETEDDIRYWTDWVSRRMSHVREMAGLVDMFVAPARYLRDRFHNDFGLPEEKLIYLDYG
;
A
#
# COMPACT_ATOMS: atom_id res chain seq x y z
N MET A 1 17.99 -15.56 -4.55
CA MET A 1 17.74 -14.29 -3.85
C MET A 1 16.71 -14.51 -2.77
N ARG A 2 16.75 -13.70 -1.72
CA ARG A 2 15.67 -13.60 -0.71
C ARG A 2 14.78 -12.43 -1.06
N ILE A 3 13.51 -12.69 -1.26
CA ILE A 3 12.50 -11.72 -1.69
C ILE A 3 11.54 -11.48 -0.52
N LEU A 4 11.34 -10.24 -0.12
CA LEU A 4 10.31 -9.86 0.84
C LEU A 4 9.18 -9.15 0.11
N LYS A 5 8.07 -9.86 -0.09
CA LYS A 5 6.83 -9.30 -0.61
C LYS A 5 6.09 -8.55 0.50
N VAL A 6 5.58 -7.37 0.21
CA VAL A 6 4.75 -6.59 1.14
C VAL A 6 3.38 -6.37 0.50
N ILE A 7 2.33 -6.83 1.16
CA ILE A 7 0.95 -6.68 0.68
C ILE A 7 -0.01 -6.55 1.87
N HIS A 8 -1.01 -5.69 1.75
CA HIS A 8 -1.93 -5.35 2.83
C HIS A 8 -2.91 -6.45 3.25
N GLY A 9 -3.02 -7.49 2.47
CA GLY A 9 -3.80 -8.70 2.73
C GLY A 9 -3.19 -9.87 1.96
N TYR A 10 -3.47 -11.09 2.40
CA TYR A 10 -2.98 -12.31 1.73
C TYR A 10 -4.06 -13.40 1.78
N PRO A 11 -4.27 -14.20 0.72
CA PRO A 11 -5.15 -15.35 0.77
C PRO A 11 -4.68 -16.34 1.88
N MET A 12 -5.54 -17.03 2.56
CA MET A 12 -7.00 -17.23 2.43
C MET A 12 -7.84 -16.20 3.21
N ARG A 13 -7.22 -15.26 3.93
CA ARG A 13 -7.96 -14.27 4.73
C ARG A 13 -8.54 -13.14 3.88
N TYR A 14 -7.82 -12.75 2.84
CA TYR A 14 -8.16 -11.64 1.94
C TYR A 14 -8.01 -12.09 0.50
N ASN A 15 -9.09 -12.06 -0.28
CA ASN A 15 -9.17 -12.61 -1.63
C ASN A 15 -9.63 -11.57 -2.67
N ALA A 16 -8.98 -10.40 -2.69
CA ALA A 16 -9.17 -9.43 -3.77
C ALA A 16 -8.05 -9.57 -4.82
N GLY A 17 -8.16 -8.84 -5.92
CA GLY A 17 -7.29 -9.02 -7.08
C GLY A 17 -5.80 -8.84 -6.78
N SER A 18 -5.43 -7.83 -5.99
CA SER A 18 -4.03 -7.56 -5.63
C SER A 18 -3.41 -8.65 -4.74
N GLU A 19 -4.21 -9.24 -3.86
CA GLU A 19 -3.80 -10.30 -2.94
C GLU A 19 -3.59 -11.63 -3.68
N VAL A 20 -4.56 -12.02 -4.52
CA VAL A 20 -4.47 -13.23 -5.36
C VAL A 20 -3.30 -13.12 -6.34
N TYR A 21 -3.15 -11.97 -7.01
CA TYR A 21 -1.99 -11.70 -7.86
C TYR A 21 -0.67 -11.85 -7.08
N SER A 22 -0.60 -11.27 -5.88
CA SER A 22 0.61 -11.34 -5.04
C SER A 22 0.94 -12.78 -4.63
N GLN A 23 -0.06 -13.59 -4.30
CA GLN A 23 0.13 -15.01 -3.98
C GLN A 23 0.62 -15.78 -5.20
N THR A 24 -0.04 -15.64 -6.35
CA THR A 24 0.37 -16.31 -7.61
C THR A 24 1.81 -15.95 -7.97
N LEU A 25 2.18 -14.68 -7.86
CA LEU A 25 3.56 -14.24 -8.11
C LEU A 25 4.54 -14.87 -7.11
N CYS A 26 4.20 -14.92 -5.82
CA CYS A 26 5.04 -15.53 -4.79
C CYS A 26 5.26 -17.02 -5.04
N HIS A 27 4.22 -17.76 -5.46
CA HIS A 27 4.33 -19.17 -5.83
C HIS A 27 5.32 -19.39 -6.99
N GLY A 28 5.21 -18.60 -8.06
CA GLY A 28 6.16 -18.65 -9.17
C GLY A 28 7.59 -18.28 -8.77
N LEU A 29 7.77 -17.28 -7.91
CA LEU A 29 9.08 -16.87 -7.40
C LEU A 29 9.71 -17.93 -6.48
N ALA A 30 8.89 -18.63 -5.67
CA ALA A 30 9.34 -19.64 -4.73
C ALA A 30 9.92 -20.91 -5.42
N GLU A 31 9.74 -21.06 -6.73
CA GLU A 31 10.40 -22.13 -7.49
C GLU A 31 11.91 -21.98 -7.53
N ARG A 32 12.43 -20.73 -7.44
CA ARG A 32 13.85 -20.42 -7.64
C ARG A 32 14.45 -19.50 -6.57
N HIS A 33 13.62 -18.99 -5.68
CA HIS A 33 14.01 -17.97 -4.69
C HIS A 33 13.44 -18.30 -3.31
N GLU A 34 14.06 -17.80 -2.27
CA GLU A 34 13.51 -17.78 -0.93
C GLU A 34 12.52 -16.62 -0.83
N VAL A 35 11.25 -16.92 -0.52
CA VAL A 35 10.18 -15.94 -0.53
C VAL A 35 9.56 -15.80 0.86
N HIS A 36 9.52 -14.56 1.32
CA HIS A 36 8.83 -14.14 2.52
C HIS A 36 7.74 -13.13 2.17
N VAL A 37 6.65 -13.11 2.92
CA VAL A 37 5.56 -12.15 2.76
C VAL A 37 5.34 -11.43 4.07
N PHE A 38 5.39 -10.10 4.08
CA PHE A 38 4.92 -9.27 5.17
C PHE A 38 3.51 -8.79 4.88
N THR A 39 2.57 -9.17 5.72
CA THR A 39 1.15 -8.86 5.53
C THR A 39 0.45 -8.64 6.86
N ARG A 40 -0.78 -8.13 6.82
CA ARG A 40 -1.57 -7.92 8.02
C ARG A 40 -2.52 -9.08 8.31
N GLU A 41 -2.92 -9.16 9.55
CA GLU A 41 -4.10 -9.86 10.01
C GLU A 41 -4.96 -8.94 10.91
N GLU A 42 -6.18 -9.35 11.18
CA GLU A 42 -7.08 -8.67 12.11
C GLU A 42 -7.58 -9.73 13.10
N ASP A 43 -6.91 -9.84 14.23
CA ASP A 43 -7.30 -10.68 15.35
C ASP A 43 -7.63 -9.79 16.55
N SER A 44 -8.91 -9.72 16.90
CA SER A 44 -9.40 -8.89 18.01
C SER A 44 -8.96 -9.41 19.39
N PHE A 45 -8.44 -10.62 19.47
CA PHE A 45 -7.96 -11.24 20.70
C PHE A 45 -6.43 -11.18 20.86
N ALA A 46 -5.72 -10.83 19.78
CA ALA A 46 -4.28 -10.65 19.83
C ALA A 46 -3.92 -9.19 20.16
N PRO A 47 -2.78 -8.94 20.82
CA PRO A 47 -2.30 -7.58 21.04
C PRO A 47 -2.07 -6.83 19.72
N ASP A 48 -2.25 -5.52 19.75
CA ASP A 48 -1.92 -4.63 18.65
C ASP A 48 -0.45 -4.80 18.24
N PHE A 49 -0.21 -4.82 16.94
CA PHE A 49 1.12 -5.03 16.35
C PHE A 49 1.80 -6.35 16.76
N ASN A 50 1.07 -7.32 17.28
CA ASN A 50 1.63 -8.65 17.45
C ASN A 50 2.14 -9.18 16.11
N LEU A 51 3.35 -9.73 16.11
CA LEU A 51 3.98 -10.31 14.91
C LEU A 51 4.08 -11.82 15.11
N ARG A 52 3.53 -12.58 14.17
CA ARG A 52 3.65 -14.03 14.16
C ARG A 52 4.03 -14.54 12.78
N LYS A 53 4.46 -15.78 12.70
CA LYS A 53 4.83 -16.46 11.45
C LYS A 53 3.96 -17.66 11.21
N GLU A 54 3.69 -17.91 9.94
CA GLU A 54 3.13 -19.17 9.46
C GLU A 54 3.66 -19.48 8.06
N GLN A 55 3.41 -20.68 7.56
CA GLN A 55 3.67 -21.03 6.18
C GLN A 55 2.42 -20.76 5.34
N ASP A 56 2.63 -20.41 4.07
CA ASP A 56 1.51 -20.36 3.11
C ASP A 56 0.82 -21.73 3.05
N ALA A 57 -0.50 -21.73 3.04
CA ALA A 57 -1.29 -22.96 3.06
C ALA A 57 -1.13 -23.79 1.77
N ASP A 58 -0.93 -23.12 0.64
CA ASP A 58 -0.85 -23.74 -0.69
C ASP A 58 0.61 -23.99 -1.10
N ASP A 59 1.59 -23.24 -0.57
CA ASP A 59 3.01 -23.43 -0.84
C ASP A 59 3.88 -23.21 0.41
N ARG A 60 4.21 -24.27 1.10
CA ARG A 60 5.00 -24.25 2.34
C ARG A 60 6.42 -23.72 2.20
N ARG A 61 6.90 -23.44 0.98
CA ARG A 61 8.19 -22.77 0.75
C ARG A 61 8.14 -21.29 1.10
N ILE A 62 6.94 -20.72 1.20
CA ILE A 62 6.72 -19.29 1.48
C ILE A 62 6.43 -19.09 2.96
N THR A 63 7.18 -18.19 3.58
CA THR A 63 6.98 -17.80 4.99
C THR A 63 6.20 -16.49 5.06
N LEU A 64 5.07 -16.53 5.76
CA LEU A 64 4.24 -15.34 6.03
C LEU A 64 4.62 -14.74 7.38
N HIS A 65 4.86 -13.44 7.41
CA HIS A 65 5.02 -12.62 8.61
C HIS A 65 3.76 -11.75 8.76
N LEU A 66 2.93 -12.10 9.72
CA LEU A 66 1.63 -11.46 9.91
C LEU A 66 1.69 -10.48 11.08
N VAL A 67 1.42 -9.22 10.79
CA VAL A 67 1.30 -8.18 11.81
C VAL A 67 -0.16 -7.94 12.13
N ASN A 68 -0.52 -8.05 13.42
CA ASN A 68 -1.87 -7.71 13.86
C ASN A 68 -2.09 -6.20 13.77
N ASN A 69 -2.98 -5.79 12.90
CA ASN A 69 -3.19 -4.39 12.59
C ASN A 69 -4.45 -3.85 13.26
N PRO A 70 -4.34 -3.04 14.30
CA PRO A 70 -5.47 -2.33 14.86
C PRO A 70 -5.97 -1.26 13.86
N ARG A 71 -7.16 -0.71 14.12
CA ARG A 71 -7.65 0.44 13.36
C ARG A 71 -6.75 1.65 13.59
N LEU A 72 -6.00 2.03 12.57
CA LEU A 72 -5.04 3.12 12.63
C LEU A 72 -5.72 4.47 12.49
N LYS A 73 -5.27 5.45 13.29
CA LYS A 73 -5.74 6.83 13.24
C LYS A 73 -5.41 7.49 11.90
N ASP A 74 -4.17 7.37 11.45
CA ASP A 74 -3.66 8.06 10.24
C ASP A 74 -3.86 7.27 8.95
N ARG A 75 -4.25 5.99 9.00
CA ARG A 75 -4.59 5.12 7.86
C ARG A 75 -3.50 4.91 6.80
N TYR A 76 -2.42 5.69 6.79
CA TYR A 76 -1.33 5.60 5.81
C TYR A 76 0.05 5.48 6.45
N ARG A 77 0.17 5.65 7.77
CA ARG A 77 1.41 5.45 8.52
C ARG A 77 1.12 4.89 9.91
N ALA A 78 2.00 4.04 10.39
CA ALA A 78 1.88 3.41 11.70
C ALA A 78 3.25 2.97 12.21
N GLU A 79 3.77 3.67 13.21
CA GLU A 79 5.08 3.39 13.78
C GLU A 79 5.21 1.96 14.30
N GLY A 80 4.16 1.40 14.92
CA GLY A 80 4.17 0.02 15.40
C GLY A 80 4.34 -0.99 14.26
N ILE A 81 3.75 -0.74 13.08
CA ILE A 81 3.95 -1.57 11.89
C ILE A 81 5.37 -1.40 11.36
N ASP A 82 5.89 -0.16 11.33
CA ASP A 82 7.25 0.12 10.86
C ASP A 82 8.29 -0.61 11.71
N GLN A 83 8.12 -0.64 13.03
CA GLN A 83 8.98 -1.39 13.95
C GLN A 83 8.93 -2.91 13.70
N ARG A 84 7.75 -3.47 13.45
CA ARG A 84 7.61 -4.90 13.12
C ARG A 84 8.20 -5.25 11.76
N PHE A 85 8.00 -4.38 10.78
CA PHE A 85 8.65 -4.53 9.49
C PHE A 85 10.17 -4.46 9.59
N ALA A 86 10.71 -3.51 10.37
CA ALA A 86 12.15 -3.43 10.65
C ALA A 86 12.69 -4.73 11.26
N GLN A 87 11.96 -5.32 12.21
CA GLN A 87 12.31 -6.63 12.80
C GLN A 87 12.36 -7.74 11.74
N VAL A 88 11.38 -7.79 10.83
CA VAL A 88 11.35 -8.78 9.73
C VAL A 88 12.50 -8.53 8.74
N MET A 89 12.78 -7.27 8.40
CA MET A 89 13.92 -6.93 7.54
C MET A 89 15.25 -7.39 8.12
N ASP A 90 15.46 -7.20 9.42
CA ASP A 90 16.71 -7.59 10.10
C ASP A 90 16.84 -9.12 10.23
N GLU A 91 15.73 -9.82 10.35
CA GLU A 91 15.71 -11.29 10.38
C GLU A 91 15.91 -11.89 9.00
N VAL A 92 15.10 -11.49 8.01
CA VAL A 92 15.08 -12.05 6.66
C VAL A 92 16.32 -11.61 5.87
N ARG A 93 16.77 -10.37 6.05
CA ARG A 93 17.83 -9.74 5.25
C ARG A 93 17.58 -9.90 3.75
N PRO A 94 16.46 -9.40 3.24
CA PRO A 94 16.08 -9.60 1.86
C PRO A 94 17.04 -8.89 0.90
N ASP A 95 17.24 -9.49 -0.27
CA ASP A 95 17.99 -8.88 -1.37
C ASP A 95 17.14 -7.84 -2.11
N ILE A 96 15.80 -7.94 -2.00
CA ILE A 96 14.83 -7.02 -2.61
C ILE A 96 13.52 -6.99 -1.80
N VAL A 97 12.91 -5.82 -1.70
CA VAL A 97 11.54 -5.64 -1.20
C VAL A 97 10.61 -5.39 -2.38
N HIS A 98 9.58 -6.24 -2.54
CA HIS A 98 8.56 -6.06 -3.55
C HIS A 98 7.23 -5.68 -2.90
N VAL A 99 6.84 -4.43 -3.05
CA VAL A 99 5.58 -3.90 -2.51
C VAL A 99 4.46 -4.10 -3.52
N GLY A 100 3.36 -4.71 -3.09
CA GLY A 100 2.12 -4.78 -3.85
C GLY A 100 1.14 -3.68 -3.42
N HIS A 101 0.87 -3.54 -2.10
CA HIS A 101 -0.03 -2.51 -1.62
C HIS A 101 0.22 -2.20 -0.14
N LEU A 102 -0.03 -0.94 0.26
CA LEU A 102 0.23 -0.45 1.62
C LEU A 102 -1.02 0.07 2.35
N ASN A 103 -2.21 -0.07 1.76
CA ASN A 103 -3.45 0.24 2.46
C ASN A 103 -3.56 -0.61 3.73
N HIS A 104 -3.99 -0.05 4.85
CA HIS A 104 -4.00 -0.71 6.15
C HIS A 104 -2.63 -1.21 6.67
N LEU A 105 -1.55 -0.84 6.01
CA LEU A 105 -0.18 -0.94 6.50
C LEU A 105 0.39 0.46 6.71
N SER A 106 1.69 0.62 6.56
CA SER A 106 2.37 1.91 6.68
C SER A 106 3.17 2.23 5.43
N THR A 107 3.02 3.42 4.88
CA THR A 107 3.88 3.88 3.78
C THR A 107 5.32 4.12 4.22
N SER A 108 5.55 4.38 5.53
CA SER A 108 6.89 4.53 6.10
C SER A 108 7.74 3.24 6.05
N LEU A 109 7.15 2.08 5.73
CA LEU A 109 7.89 0.84 5.44
C LEU A 109 8.94 1.06 4.34
N LEU A 110 8.65 1.93 3.36
CA LEU A 110 9.59 2.26 2.28
C LEU A 110 10.86 2.90 2.83
N LYS A 111 10.74 3.78 3.84
CA LYS A 111 11.90 4.38 4.53
C LYS A 111 12.70 3.33 5.33
N VAL A 112 12.03 2.37 5.92
CA VAL A 112 12.69 1.27 6.64
C VAL A 112 13.53 0.42 5.69
N ALA A 113 13.02 0.08 4.51
CA ALA A 113 13.76 -0.68 3.50
C ALA A 113 14.91 0.15 2.92
N ALA A 114 14.67 1.39 2.53
CA ALA A 114 15.69 2.30 1.97
C ALA A 114 16.85 2.55 2.94
N SER A 115 16.57 2.68 4.26
CA SER A 115 17.63 2.86 5.28
C SER A 115 18.58 1.67 5.42
N ARG A 116 18.21 0.50 4.88
CA ARG A 116 19.02 -0.72 4.84
C ARG A 116 19.67 -0.94 3.47
N ASN A 117 19.55 0.02 2.56
CA ASN A 117 20.03 -0.07 1.18
C ASN A 117 19.47 -1.30 0.41
N VAL A 118 18.23 -1.70 0.72
CA VAL A 118 17.56 -2.79 0.02
C VAL A 118 16.71 -2.20 -1.10
N PRO A 119 16.89 -2.63 -2.36
CA PRO A 119 16.12 -2.15 -3.50
C PRO A 119 14.62 -2.39 -3.33
N ILE A 120 13.81 -1.42 -3.76
CA ILE A 120 12.37 -1.43 -3.63
C ILE A 120 11.70 -1.42 -5.01
N VAL A 121 10.94 -2.47 -5.31
CA VAL A 121 10.02 -2.53 -6.45
C VAL A 121 8.59 -2.36 -5.94
N PHE A 122 7.77 -1.55 -6.61
CA PHE A 122 6.38 -1.32 -6.23
C PHE A 122 5.44 -1.58 -7.41
N THR A 123 4.57 -2.59 -7.30
CA THR A 123 3.50 -2.82 -8.28
C THR A 123 2.28 -1.96 -7.93
N LEU A 124 1.88 -1.13 -8.89
CA LEU A 124 0.72 -0.25 -8.79
C LEU A 124 -0.54 -1.02 -9.17
N HIS A 125 -1.40 -1.35 -8.22
CA HIS A 125 -2.65 -2.08 -8.50
C HIS A 125 -3.83 -1.15 -8.75
N ASP A 126 -3.78 0.05 -8.17
CA ASP A 126 -4.84 1.08 -8.22
C ASP A 126 -4.24 2.48 -8.02
N TYR A 127 -5.08 3.45 -7.73
CA TYR A 127 -4.67 4.85 -7.51
C TYR A 127 -4.46 5.21 -6.02
N TRP A 128 -4.32 4.25 -5.12
CA TRP A 128 -4.33 4.53 -3.68
C TRP A 128 -3.23 5.50 -3.21
N LEU A 129 -2.07 5.51 -3.84
CA LEU A 129 -1.03 6.50 -3.52
C LEU A 129 -1.51 7.94 -3.79
N MET A 130 -2.29 8.15 -4.85
CA MET A 130 -2.86 9.45 -5.21
C MET A 130 -4.22 9.70 -4.56
N CYS A 131 -5.04 8.65 -4.45
CA CYS A 131 -6.41 8.73 -3.99
C CYS A 131 -6.64 7.73 -2.85
N PRO A 132 -6.96 8.17 -1.61
CA PRO A 132 -7.15 7.24 -0.48
C PRO A 132 -8.36 6.31 -0.63
N ARG A 133 -9.24 6.58 -1.59
CA ARG A 133 -10.32 5.66 -2.01
C ARG A 133 -9.83 4.62 -3.02
N GLY A 134 -8.63 4.79 -3.57
CA GLY A 134 -7.96 3.87 -4.49
C GLY A 134 -8.48 3.87 -5.92
N GLN A 135 -9.71 4.31 -6.18
CA GLN A 135 -10.41 4.11 -7.45
C GLN A 135 -10.73 5.39 -8.21
N PHE A 136 -10.35 6.56 -7.72
CA PHE A 136 -10.71 7.85 -8.31
C PHE A 136 -12.20 8.01 -8.64
N PRO A 137 -13.14 7.70 -7.76
CA PRO A 137 -14.54 7.97 -8.05
C PRO A 137 -14.81 9.47 -8.08
N ALA A 138 -15.48 9.98 -9.13
CA ALA A 138 -15.66 11.42 -9.33
C ALA A 138 -16.54 12.07 -8.25
N ASP A 139 -17.63 11.43 -7.82
CA ASP A 139 -18.59 12.02 -6.89
C ASP A 139 -19.30 10.99 -5.98
N GLY A 140 -18.97 9.73 -6.11
CA GLY A 140 -19.64 8.64 -5.39
C GLY A 140 -21.07 8.36 -5.85
N LYS A 141 -21.61 9.09 -6.83
CA LYS A 141 -22.96 8.93 -7.37
C LYS A 141 -22.99 8.34 -8.78
N THR A 142 -21.96 8.61 -9.56
CA THR A 142 -21.87 8.15 -10.94
C THR A 142 -20.83 7.04 -11.04
N LEU A 143 -21.26 5.81 -11.24
CA LEU A 143 -20.43 4.59 -11.25
C LEU A 143 -19.26 4.63 -12.27
N TRP A 144 -19.33 5.50 -13.28
CA TRP A 144 -18.38 5.54 -14.41
C TRP A 144 -17.59 6.84 -14.52
N ALA A 145 -17.86 7.83 -13.67
CA ALA A 145 -17.10 9.07 -13.69
C ALA A 145 -15.81 8.93 -12.90
N VAL A 146 -14.68 9.08 -13.58
CA VAL A 146 -13.34 9.08 -12.97
C VAL A 146 -13.00 10.51 -12.53
N CYS A 147 -12.46 10.66 -11.32
CA CYS A 147 -12.00 11.94 -10.80
C CYS A 147 -10.86 12.50 -11.69
N ASP A 148 -10.88 13.80 -11.91
CA ASP A 148 -9.90 14.55 -12.69
C ASP A 148 -8.51 14.63 -12.04
N GLY A 149 -8.36 14.26 -10.77
CA GLY A 149 -7.08 14.23 -10.07
C GLY A 149 -7.20 14.60 -8.59
N GLN A 150 -6.09 14.53 -7.89
CA GLN A 150 -5.99 14.89 -6.49
C GLN A 150 -5.80 16.41 -6.33
N GLU A 151 -6.58 17.01 -5.42
CA GLU A 151 -6.45 18.39 -4.99
C GLU A 151 -6.97 18.48 -3.56
N ASP A 152 -6.20 19.09 -2.66
CA ASP A 152 -6.38 18.94 -1.21
C ASP A 152 -7.78 19.33 -0.72
N ARG A 153 -8.26 20.52 -1.06
CA ARG A 153 -9.59 20.98 -0.63
C ARG A 153 -10.72 20.21 -1.31
N LYS A 154 -10.61 19.96 -2.62
CA LYS A 154 -11.58 19.15 -3.36
C LYS A 154 -11.70 17.74 -2.78
N CYS A 155 -10.58 17.10 -2.44
CA CYS A 155 -10.57 15.78 -1.81
C CYS A 155 -11.19 15.84 -0.40
N ALA A 156 -10.92 16.89 0.37
CA ALA A 156 -11.54 17.09 1.68
C ALA A 156 -13.07 17.18 1.54
N GLU A 157 -13.56 18.06 0.71
CA GLU A 157 -14.99 18.32 0.52
C GLU A 157 -15.77 17.13 -0.08
N ARG A 158 -15.19 16.47 -1.10
CA ARG A 158 -15.91 15.45 -1.86
C ARG A 158 -15.71 14.02 -1.36
N CYS A 159 -14.60 13.75 -0.71
CA CYS A 159 -14.20 12.38 -0.37
C CYS A 159 -13.99 12.15 1.13
N TYR A 160 -13.29 13.06 1.83
CA TYR A 160 -12.81 12.74 3.17
C TYR A 160 -13.81 13.02 4.25
N SER A 161 -14.41 14.18 4.28
CA SER A 161 -15.35 14.53 5.32
C SER A 161 -16.55 13.58 5.30
N ARG A 162 -17.14 13.32 4.13
CA ARG A 162 -18.26 12.40 3.97
C ARG A 162 -17.92 10.95 4.21
N TYR A 163 -16.70 10.52 3.81
CA TYR A 163 -16.32 9.12 3.87
C TYR A 163 -15.78 8.70 5.24
N PHE A 164 -15.17 9.62 5.97
CA PHE A 164 -14.46 9.33 7.21
C PHE A 164 -15.06 9.96 8.46
N SER A 165 -15.77 11.06 8.37
CA SER A 165 -16.42 11.68 9.54
C SER A 165 -17.75 11.02 9.89
N GLY A 166 -18.48 10.52 8.89
CA GLY A 166 -19.83 10.00 9.09
C GLY A 166 -20.84 11.08 9.53
N ALA A 167 -20.43 12.36 9.53
CA ALA A 167 -21.29 13.46 9.93
C ALA A 167 -22.30 13.79 8.82
N PRO A 168 -23.57 14.07 9.17
CA PRO A 168 -24.60 14.38 8.18
C PRO A 168 -24.41 15.77 7.53
N GLU A 169 -23.75 16.68 8.21
CA GLU A 169 -23.43 18.03 7.72
C GLU A 169 -21.96 18.34 8.02
N GLU A 170 -21.28 18.94 7.04
CA GLU A 170 -19.88 19.34 7.13
C GLU A 170 -19.78 20.81 7.47
N THR A 171 -19.01 21.12 8.49
CA THR A 171 -18.64 22.51 8.82
C THR A 171 -17.40 22.94 8.03
N GLU A 172 -17.17 24.24 7.90
CA GLU A 172 -15.93 24.77 7.30
C GLU A 172 -14.68 24.34 8.12
N ASP A 173 -14.83 24.12 9.42
CA ASP A 173 -13.76 23.62 10.29
C ASP A 173 -13.42 22.15 9.98
N ASP A 174 -14.42 21.32 9.69
CA ASP A 174 -14.21 19.94 9.24
C ASP A 174 -13.50 19.90 7.89
N ILE A 175 -13.93 20.72 6.94
CA ILE A 175 -13.30 20.84 5.62
C ILE A 175 -11.84 21.27 5.76
N ARG A 176 -11.55 22.25 6.60
CA ARG A 176 -10.18 22.72 6.87
C ARG A 176 -9.33 21.59 7.49
N TYR A 177 -9.84 20.92 8.50
CA TYR A 177 -9.16 19.79 9.14
C TYR A 177 -8.80 18.70 8.11
N TRP A 178 -9.75 18.33 7.26
CA TRP A 178 -9.53 17.30 6.24
C TRP A 178 -8.62 17.78 5.10
N THR A 179 -8.66 19.04 4.73
CA THR A 179 -7.73 19.65 3.77
C THR A 179 -6.29 19.55 4.26
N ASP A 180 -6.04 19.91 5.51
CA ASP A 180 -4.72 19.79 6.14
C ASP A 180 -4.28 18.33 6.26
N TRP A 181 -5.19 17.44 6.57
CA TRP A 181 -4.90 16.01 6.64
C TRP A 181 -4.51 15.44 5.25
N VAL A 182 -5.26 15.79 4.21
CA VAL A 182 -4.95 15.39 2.82
C VAL A 182 -3.59 15.90 2.41
N SER A 183 -3.30 17.17 2.67
CA SER A 183 -2.02 17.80 2.34
C SER A 183 -0.85 17.09 3.01
N ARG A 184 -0.95 16.80 4.32
CA ARG A 184 0.07 16.05 5.07
C ARG A 184 0.23 14.62 4.52
N ARG A 185 -0.88 13.93 4.22
CA ARG A 185 -0.83 12.60 3.62
C ARG A 185 -0.11 12.63 2.28
N MET A 186 -0.48 13.55 1.40
CA MET A 186 0.09 13.61 0.04
C MET A 186 1.57 13.98 0.05
N SER A 187 1.98 14.92 0.90
CA SER A 187 3.39 15.24 1.13
C SER A 187 4.18 14.01 1.56
N HIS A 188 3.69 13.31 2.58
CA HIS A 188 4.34 12.11 3.10
C HIS A 188 4.40 10.98 2.05
N VAL A 189 3.29 10.71 1.36
CA VAL A 189 3.25 9.62 0.35
C VAL A 189 4.19 9.91 -0.82
N ARG A 190 4.31 11.18 -1.26
CA ARG A 190 5.27 11.57 -2.30
C ARG A 190 6.72 11.40 -1.83
N GLU A 191 7.03 11.81 -0.60
CA GLU A 191 8.35 11.59 0.01
C GLU A 191 8.70 10.10 0.02
N MET A 192 7.79 9.26 0.48
CA MET A 192 7.99 7.81 0.53
C MET A 192 8.12 7.18 -0.87
N ALA A 193 7.29 7.60 -1.82
CA ALA A 193 7.37 7.14 -3.21
C ALA A 193 8.71 7.49 -3.87
N GLY A 194 9.34 8.60 -3.49
CA GLY A 194 10.68 8.99 -3.95
C GLY A 194 11.76 7.96 -3.62
N LEU A 195 11.56 7.14 -2.58
CA LEU A 195 12.48 6.09 -2.14
C LEU A 195 12.37 4.78 -2.95
N VAL A 196 11.35 4.65 -3.79
CA VAL A 196 11.15 3.46 -4.63
C VAL A 196 12.08 3.52 -5.83
N ASP A 197 12.75 2.40 -6.12
CA ASP A 197 13.68 2.30 -7.25
C ASP A 197 12.94 2.06 -8.56
N MET A 198 11.87 1.24 -8.55
CA MET A 198 11.11 0.90 -9.74
C MET A 198 9.62 0.69 -9.43
N PHE A 199 8.77 1.32 -10.22
CA PHE A 199 7.32 1.07 -10.22
C PHE A 199 6.91 0.21 -11.40
N VAL A 200 6.05 -0.77 -11.15
CA VAL A 200 5.44 -1.62 -12.17
C VAL A 200 3.97 -1.27 -12.29
N ALA A 201 3.53 -0.86 -13.46
CA ALA A 201 2.12 -0.57 -13.75
C ALA A 201 1.55 -1.63 -14.70
N PRO A 202 0.44 -2.32 -14.33
CA PRO A 202 -0.14 -3.39 -15.14
C PRO A 202 -0.99 -2.86 -16.32
N ALA A 203 -1.20 -1.56 -16.41
CA ALA A 203 -1.89 -0.91 -17.52
C ALA A 203 -1.18 0.38 -17.91
N ARG A 204 -1.09 0.66 -19.22
CA ARG A 204 -0.52 1.91 -19.74
C ARG A 204 -1.23 3.14 -19.19
N TYR A 205 -2.55 3.09 -19.12
CA TYR A 205 -3.36 4.17 -18.55
C TYR A 205 -2.98 4.45 -17.09
N LEU A 206 -2.80 3.43 -16.27
CA LEU A 206 -2.37 3.60 -14.87
C LEU A 206 -0.97 4.20 -14.79
N ARG A 207 -0.03 3.71 -15.60
CA ARG A 207 1.33 4.26 -15.71
C ARG A 207 1.30 5.75 -16.04
N ASP A 208 0.54 6.12 -17.07
CA ASP A 208 0.47 7.49 -17.55
C ASP A 208 -0.18 8.44 -16.52
N ARG A 209 -1.18 7.95 -15.75
CA ARG A 209 -1.76 8.71 -14.63
C ARG A 209 -0.75 8.93 -13.50
N PHE A 210 0.05 7.92 -13.16
CA PHE A 210 1.10 8.08 -12.14
C PHE A 210 2.23 9.01 -12.60
N HIS A 211 2.58 8.99 -13.87
CA HIS A 211 3.53 9.94 -14.43
C HIS A 211 2.97 11.38 -14.43
N ASN A 212 1.81 11.58 -15.05
CA ASN A 212 1.27 12.91 -15.32
C ASN A 212 0.66 13.57 -14.07
N ASP A 213 -0.08 12.82 -13.24
CA ASP A 213 -0.85 13.38 -12.12
C ASP A 213 -0.10 13.30 -10.79
N PHE A 214 0.69 12.25 -10.59
CA PHE A 214 1.43 12.06 -9.35
C PHE A 214 2.88 12.54 -9.44
N GLY A 215 3.45 12.62 -10.65
CA GLY A 215 4.79 13.13 -10.92
C GLY A 215 5.90 12.08 -10.74
N LEU A 216 5.60 10.79 -10.91
CA LEU A 216 6.66 9.78 -10.92
C LEU A 216 7.52 9.92 -12.17
N PRO A 217 8.87 9.84 -12.03
CA PRO A 217 9.79 9.88 -13.15
C PRO A 217 9.56 8.73 -14.13
N GLU A 218 9.61 9.01 -15.43
CA GLU A 218 9.34 8.00 -16.46
C GLU A 218 10.33 6.84 -16.39
N GLU A 219 11.59 7.13 -16.10
CA GLU A 219 12.67 6.14 -15.95
C GLU A 219 12.46 5.16 -14.78
N LYS A 220 11.60 5.50 -13.83
CA LYS A 220 11.22 4.62 -12.72
C LYS A 220 9.91 3.86 -12.96
N LEU A 221 9.24 4.07 -14.10
CA LEU A 221 7.92 3.51 -14.40
C LEU A 221 7.98 2.55 -15.58
N ILE A 222 7.74 1.26 -15.33
CA ILE A 222 7.62 0.26 -16.38
C ILE A 222 6.17 -0.22 -16.52
N TYR A 223 5.77 -0.50 -17.78
CA TYR A 223 4.54 -1.23 -18.06
C TYR A 223 4.85 -2.72 -18.10
N LEU A 224 4.14 -3.49 -17.29
CA LEU A 224 4.16 -4.95 -17.31
C LEU A 224 2.78 -5.42 -16.85
N ASP A 225 2.03 -6.06 -17.75
CA ASP A 225 0.72 -6.59 -17.41
C ASP A 225 0.80 -7.80 -16.45
N TYR A 226 -0.35 -8.27 -16.04
CA TYR A 226 -0.41 -9.36 -15.07
C TYR A 226 -0.20 -10.77 -15.68
N GLY A 227 -0.05 -10.87 -16.99
CA GLY A 227 0.05 -12.13 -17.73
C GLY A 227 -1.28 -12.65 -18.25
#